data_eab0eff7a5364ca857b89db3cc0e581e
#
_entry.id   eab0eff7a5364ca857b89db3cc0e581e
#
_cell.length_a   1.000
_cell.length_b   1.000
_cell.length_c   1.000
_cell.angle_alpha   90.00
_cell.angle_beta   90.00
_cell.angle_gamma   90.00
#
_symmetry.space_group_name_H-M   'P 1'
#
loop_
_entity.id
_entity.type
_entity.pdbx_description
1 polymer ?
#
loop_
_entity_poly.entity_id
_entity_poly.type
_entity_poly.pdbx_seq_one_letter_code
_entity_poly.pdbx_strand_id
1 'polypeptide(L)'
;MAVATNTLKPQLLVLKKGDFVFEEGDEAVFAYVLSEGVIEIVATSKGEQQVLAKLEKGTVFGEMAIIDGFPRSASARAAGDCKVHEVGHKEFINYISKKPDSAFSIMT
;
A
#
# COMPACT_ATOMS: atom_id res chain seq x y z
N MET A 1 -12.78 -5.44 -22.62
CA MET A 1 -11.47 -5.87 -23.04
C MET A 1 -10.83 -6.80 -22.01
N ALA A 2 -10.35 -7.93 -22.48
CA ALA A 2 -9.71 -8.91 -21.61
C ALA A 2 -8.47 -8.34 -20.92
N VAL A 3 -7.88 -7.33 -21.52
CA VAL A 3 -6.66 -6.69 -21.03
C VAL A 3 -6.82 -6.14 -19.63
N ALA A 4 -7.98 -5.58 -19.32
CA ALA A 4 -8.20 -4.96 -18.02
C ALA A 4 -8.07 -5.95 -16.87
N THR A 5 -8.49 -7.20 -17.08
CA THR A 5 -8.38 -8.23 -16.06
C THR A 5 -6.92 -8.55 -15.73
N ASN A 6 -6.07 -8.57 -16.76
CA ASN A 6 -4.66 -8.90 -16.56
C ASN A 6 -3.91 -7.80 -15.85
N THR A 7 -4.31 -6.54 -16.06
CA THR A 7 -3.64 -5.41 -15.43
C THR A 7 -3.90 -5.31 -13.94
N LEU A 8 -4.90 -6.06 -13.44
CA LEU A 8 -5.25 -6.06 -12.02
C LEU A 8 -4.65 -7.24 -11.26
N LYS A 9 -3.71 -7.96 -11.86
CA LYS A 9 -3.02 -9.04 -11.17
C LYS A 9 -2.00 -8.48 -10.19
N PRO A 10 -1.99 -8.98 -8.94
CA PRO A 10 -0.99 -8.55 -7.97
C PRO A 10 0.42 -8.89 -8.45
N GLN A 11 1.35 -7.99 -8.23
CA GLN A 11 2.73 -8.14 -8.68
C GLN A 11 3.71 -7.69 -7.61
N LEU A 12 4.96 -8.11 -7.77
CA LEU A 12 6.05 -7.59 -6.96
C LEU A 12 6.55 -6.29 -7.60
N LEU A 13 6.55 -5.23 -6.82
CA LEU A 13 7.07 -3.93 -7.25
C LEU A 13 8.48 -3.77 -6.72
N VAL A 14 9.41 -3.41 -7.62
CA VAL A 14 10.78 -3.09 -7.26
C VAL A 14 10.93 -1.58 -7.43
N LEU A 15 11.19 -0.88 -6.34
CA LEU A 15 11.16 0.57 -6.31
C LEU A 15 12.51 1.14 -5.90
N LYS A 16 12.79 2.34 -6.38
CA LYS A 16 13.98 3.11 -6.00
C LYS A 16 13.54 4.32 -5.20
N LYS A 17 14.50 4.92 -4.50
CA LYS A 17 14.23 6.11 -3.70
C LYS A 17 13.44 7.14 -4.49
N GLY A 18 12.33 7.58 -3.92
CA GLY A 18 11.45 8.57 -4.52
C GLY A 18 10.32 8.01 -5.35
N ASP A 19 10.35 6.73 -5.69
CA ASP A 19 9.24 6.12 -6.44
C ASP A 19 8.03 5.96 -5.52
N PHE A 20 6.84 6.13 -6.09
CA PHE A 20 5.59 5.96 -5.34
C PHE A 20 5.01 4.58 -5.56
N VAL A 21 4.53 3.97 -4.47
CA VAL A 21 3.69 2.78 -4.54
C VAL A 21 2.29 3.20 -4.99
N PHE A 22 1.80 4.27 -4.38
CA PHE A 22 0.55 4.93 -4.78
C PHE A 22 0.63 6.38 -4.34
N GLU A 23 -0.23 7.20 -4.93
CA GLU A 23 -0.29 8.62 -4.59
C GLU A 23 -1.63 8.98 -3.97
N GLU A 24 -1.61 10.01 -3.16
CA GLU A 24 -2.82 10.54 -2.52
C GLU A 24 -3.88 10.82 -3.58
N GLY A 25 -5.10 10.37 -3.34
CA GLY A 25 -6.20 10.53 -4.29
C GLY A 25 -6.37 9.38 -5.25
N ASP A 26 -5.41 8.48 -5.35
CA ASP A 26 -5.52 7.32 -6.24
C ASP A 26 -6.63 6.37 -5.77
N GLU A 27 -7.22 5.68 -6.73
CA GLU A 27 -8.16 4.60 -6.42
C GLU A 27 -7.40 3.44 -5.81
N ALA A 28 -7.96 2.87 -4.75
CA ALA A 28 -7.32 1.74 -4.06
C ALA A 28 -7.73 0.43 -4.71
N VAL A 29 -6.75 -0.25 -5.31
CA VAL A 29 -6.97 -1.54 -5.97
C VAL A 29 -6.33 -2.68 -5.18
N PHE A 30 -5.16 -2.44 -4.61
CA PHE A 30 -4.40 -3.46 -3.88
C PHE A 30 -4.08 -3.00 -2.47
N ALA A 31 -3.91 -3.97 -1.57
CA ALA A 31 -3.14 -3.77 -0.36
C ALA A 31 -1.69 -4.12 -0.68
N TYR A 32 -0.78 -3.88 0.24
CA TYR A 32 0.64 -4.06 -0.01
C TYR A 32 1.35 -4.65 1.21
N VAL A 33 2.38 -5.45 0.94
CA VAL A 33 3.27 -5.96 1.98
C VAL A 33 4.68 -5.51 1.64
N LEU A 34 5.33 -4.80 2.57
CA LEU A 34 6.70 -4.36 2.38
C LEU A 34 7.64 -5.52 2.70
N SER A 35 8.35 -6.02 1.69
CA SER A 35 9.26 -7.14 1.87
C SER A 35 10.71 -6.73 2.06
N GLU A 36 11.11 -5.55 1.52
CA GLU A 36 12.46 -5.02 1.71
C GLU A 36 12.43 -3.51 1.67
N GLY A 37 13.26 -2.87 2.47
CA GLY A 37 13.41 -1.42 2.46
C GLY A 37 12.49 -0.69 3.41
N VAL A 38 12.34 0.59 3.20
CA VAL A 38 11.50 1.47 4.02
C VAL A 38 10.57 2.28 3.12
N ILE A 39 9.30 2.34 3.49
CA ILE A 39 8.31 3.16 2.81
C ILE A 39 7.93 4.32 3.72
N GLU A 40 7.84 5.51 3.15
CA GLU A 40 7.35 6.69 3.86
C GLU A 40 5.92 6.97 3.44
N ILE A 41 5.04 7.15 4.42
CA ILE A 41 3.69 7.61 4.17
C ILE A 41 3.72 9.14 4.22
N VAL A 42 3.29 9.77 3.14
CA VAL A 42 3.46 11.22 2.94
C VAL A 42 2.12 11.84 2.62
N ALA A 43 1.79 12.92 3.31
CA ALA A 43 0.60 13.71 2.99
C ALA A 43 1.01 15.12 2.60
N THR A 44 0.22 15.72 1.72
CA THR A 44 0.44 17.10 1.30
C THR A 44 -0.58 18.00 1.98
N SER A 45 -0.11 19.05 2.63
CA SER A 45 -0.96 20.02 3.28
C SER A 45 -0.42 21.40 2.99
N LYS A 46 -1.26 22.28 2.42
CA LYS A 46 -0.88 23.65 2.09
C LYS A 46 0.38 23.72 1.22
N GLY A 47 0.50 22.80 0.28
CA GLY A 47 1.63 22.75 -0.65
C GLY A 47 2.89 22.13 -0.07
N GLU A 48 2.87 21.71 1.18
CA GLU A 48 4.03 21.10 1.82
C GLU A 48 3.79 19.62 2.07
N GLN A 49 4.82 18.80 1.85
CA GLN A 49 4.77 17.38 2.12
C GLN A 49 5.21 17.10 3.55
N GLN A 50 4.47 16.22 4.22
CA GLN A 50 4.81 15.80 5.56
C GLN A 50 4.91 14.28 5.59
N VAL A 51 5.98 13.77 6.18
CA VAL A 51 6.11 12.34 6.41
C VAL A 51 5.33 11.98 7.67
N LEU A 52 4.25 11.23 7.49
CA LEU A 52 3.38 10.85 8.60
C LEU A 52 3.86 9.61 9.31
N ALA A 53 4.53 8.71 8.59
CA ALA A 53 4.99 7.45 9.15
C ALA A 53 6.07 6.86 8.26
N LYS A 54 6.91 6.01 8.85
CA LYS A 54 7.87 5.20 8.12
C LYS A 54 7.53 3.74 8.40
N LEU A 55 7.39 2.96 7.34
CA LEU A 55 7.01 1.56 7.41
C LEU A 55 8.22 0.70 7.18
N GLU A 56 8.35 -0.35 7.98
CA GLU A 56 9.47 -1.26 7.91
C GLU A 56 9.05 -2.59 7.33
N LYS A 57 10.05 -3.39 7.00
CA LYS A 57 9.87 -4.73 6.46
C LYS A 57 8.85 -5.52 7.27
N GLY A 58 7.93 -6.16 6.57
CA GLY A 58 6.86 -6.95 7.17
C GLY A 58 5.55 -6.22 7.37
N THR A 59 5.53 -4.90 7.14
CA THR A 59 4.31 -4.12 7.32
C THR A 59 3.34 -4.34 6.17
N VAL A 60 2.07 -4.53 6.51
CA VAL A 60 0.96 -4.51 5.54
C VAL A 60 0.41 -3.08 5.54
N PHE A 61 0.24 -2.50 4.37
CA PHE A 61 -0.23 -1.12 4.29
C PHE A 61 -1.14 -0.91 3.07
N GLY A 62 -1.85 0.21 3.09
CA GLY A 62 -2.78 0.56 2.02
C GLY A 62 -4.09 -0.20 2.04
N GLU A 63 -4.35 -0.95 3.11
CA GLU A 63 -5.51 -1.83 3.22
C GLU A 63 -6.80 -1.09 3.59
N MET A 64 -6.70 0.00 4.33
CA MET A 64 -7.92 0.70 4.77
C MET A 64 -8.73 1.23 3.61
N ALA A 65 -8.08 1.75 2.58
CA ALA A 65 -8.79 2.28 1.42
C ALA A 65 -9.54 1.17 0.68
N ILE A 66 -9.04 -0.06 0.72
CA ILE A 66 -9.73 -1.19 0.13
C ILE A 66 -10.97 -1.54 0.94
N ILE A 67 -10.86 -1.47 2.27
CA ILE A 67 -11.96 -1.82 3.17
C ILE A 67 -13.08 -0.80 3.11
N ASP A 68 -12.76 0.50 3.16
CA ASP A 68 -13.77 1.55 3.22
C ASP A 68 -14.17 2.11 1.85
N GLY A 69 -13.40 1.80 0.81
CA GLY A 69 -13.73 2.22 -0.55
C GLY A 69 -13.38 3.66 -0.89
N PHE A 70 -12.68 4.36 0.00
CA PHE A 70 -12.27 5.73 -0.26
C PHE A 70 -10.95 5.78 -1.04
N PRO A 71 -10.69 6.88 -1.75
CA PRO A 71 -9.40 7.08 -2.40
C PRO A 71 -8.28 7.12 -1.36
N ARG A 72 -7.04 6.96 -1.83
CA ARG A 72 -5.87 7.01 -0.94
C ARG A 72 -5.81 8.34 -0.20
N SER A 73 -5.72 8.29 1.11
CA SER A 73 -5.68 9.49 1.94
C SER A 73 -4.27 10.08 2.04
N ALA A 74 -3.27 9.34 1.63
CA ALA A 74 -1.87 9.76 1.63
C ALA A 74 -1.12 8.99 0.57
N SER A 75 0.11 9.42 0.27
CA SER A 75 0.98 8.75 -0.68
C SER A 75 1.91 7.79 0.05
N ALA A 76 2.35 6.72 -0.62
CA ALA A 76 3.36 5.82 -0.10
C ALA A 76 4.58 5.90 -1.04
N ARG A 77 5.71 6.33 -0.51
CA ARG A 77 6.90 6.62 -1.27
C ARG A 77 8.10 5.82 -0.75
N ALA A 78 8.89 5.29 -1.67
CA ALA A 78 10.10 4.56 -1.29
C ALA A 78 11.15 5.51 -0.75
N ALA A 79 11.67 5.22 0.44
CA ALA A 79 12.74 6.01 1.06
C ALA A 79 14.11 5.58 0.53
N GLY A 80 14.19 4.47 -0.14
CA GLY A 80 15.39 3.90 -0.76
C GLY A 80 14.94 2.73 -1.61
N ASP A 81 15.84 1.82 -1.91
CA ASP A 81 15.48 0.64 -2.68
C ASP A 81 14.50 -0.21 -1.86
N CYS A 82 13.38 -0.56 -2.47
CA CYS A 82 12.31 -1.29 -1.81
C CYS A 82 11.77 -2.40 -2.69
N LYS A 83 11.23 -3.43 -2.04
CA LYS A 83 10.42 -4.44 -2.71
C LYS A 83 9.08 -4.53 -1.98
N VAL A 84 8.01 -4.42 -2.73
CA VAL A 84 6.65 -4.36 -2.20
C VAL A 84 5.79 -5.35 -2.99
N HIS A 85 5.09 -6.22 -2.28
CA HIS A 85 4.16 -7.15 -2.91
C HIS A 85 2.76 -6.54 -2.92
N GLU A 86 2.13 -6.53 -4.09
CA GLU A 86 0.72 -6.19 -4.18
C GLU A 86 -0.10 -7.38 -3.70
N VAL A 87 -1.16 -7.10 -2.96
CA VAL A 87 -2.08 -8.12 -2.48
C VAL A 87 -3.47 -7.76 -2.97
N GLY A 88 -4.10 -8.65 -3.71
CA GLY A 88 -5.44 -8.40 -4.22
C GLY A 88 -6.48 -8.33 -3.11
N HIS A 89 -7.62 -7.71 -3.42
CA HIS A 89 -8.71 -7.55 -2.46
C HIS A 89 -9.12 -8.88 -1.86
N LYS A 90 -9.30 -9.88 -2.71
CA LYS A 90 -9.78 -11.19 -2.29
C LYS A 90 -8.77 -11.89 -1.37
N GLU A 91 -7.50 -11.85 -1.73
CA GLU A 91 -6.44 -12.43 -0.93
C GLU A 91 -6.31 -11.73 0.41
N PHE A 92 -6.46 -10.42 0.41
CA PHE A 92 -6.39 -9.64 1.64
C PHE A 92 -7.54 -10.00 2.59
N ILE A 93 -8.76 -10.09 2.07
CA ILE A 93 -9.92 -10.47 2.88
C ILE A 93 -9.74 -11.87 3.46
N ASN A 94 -9.23 -12.80 2.67
CA ASN A 94 -8.93 -14.16 3.17
C ASN A 94 -7.91 -14.12 4.30
N TYR A 95 -6.89 -13.30 4.15
CA TYR A 95 -5.84 -13.16 5.15
C TYR A 95 -6.41 -12.68 6.49
N ILE A 96 -7.20 -11.61 6.47
CA ILE A 96 -7.77 -11.07 7.71
C ILE A 96 -8.80 -11.99 8.33
N SER A 97 -9.49 -12.81 7.54
CA SER A 97 -10.43 -13.82 8.06
C SER A 97 -9.72 -14.89 8.86
N LYS A 98 -8.49 -15.22 8.47
CA LYS A 98 -7.71 -16.24 9.16
C LYS A 98 -6.91 -15.70 10.34
N LYS A 99 -6.51 -14.45 10.30
CA LYS A 99 -5.67 -13.81 11.31
C LYS A 99 -6.16 -12.41 11.61
N PRO A 100 -7.41 -12.27 12.06
CA PRO A 100 -8.01 -10.95 12.21
C PRO A 100 -7.29 -10.05 13.19
N ASP A 101 -6.80 -10.59 14.30
CA ASP A 101 -6.13 -9.78 15.30
C ASP A 101 -4.82 -9.18 14.78
N SER A 102 -4.04 -9.98 14.07
CA SER A 102 -2.78 -9.53 13.51
C SER A 102 -3.01 -8.49 12.41
N ALA A 103 -4.02 -8.72 11.56
CA ALA A 103 -4.30 -7.81 10.47
C ALA A 103 -4.69 -6.44 10.98
N PHE A 104 -5.61 -6.39 11.94
CA PHE A 104 -6.12 -5.11 12.41
C PHE A 104 -5.13 -4.33 13.26
N SER A 105 -4.21 -5.00 13.92
CA SER A 105 -3.18 -4.30 14.68
C SER A 105 -2.24 -3.50 13.80
N ILE A 106 -2.08 -3.89 12.56
CA ILE A 106 -1.22 -3.20 11.60
C ILE A 106 -1.92 -1.98 11.00
N MET A 107 -3.24 -2.02 10.94
CA MET A 107 -4.03 -1.01 10.24
C MET A 107 -4.17 0.30 11.00
N THR A 108 -3.81 0.31 12.22
CA THR A 108 -3.87 1.54 12.99
C THR A 108 -2.67 2.43 12.71
#